data_48ab7899ebf6272aca08d11102d5719d
#
_entry.id   48ab7899ebf6272aca08d11102d5719d
#
_cell.length_a   1.000
_cell.length_b   1.000
_cell.length_c   1.000
_cell.angle_alpha   90.00
_cell.angle_beta   90.00
_cell.angle_gamma   90.00
#
_symmetry.space_group_name_H-M   'P 1'
#
loop_
_entity.id
_entity.type
_entity.pdbx_description
1 polymer ?
#
loop_
_entity_poly.entity_id
_entity_poly.type
_entity_poly.pdbx_seq_one_letter_code
_entity_poly.pdbx_strand_id
1 'polypeptide(L)'
;MLGRTAAVRPAAIIGFAFNLAVQRRFGQNKDLDDIIRFVAETRTFLSEGRDLPAKEAEALICATLDMDSPGVAETVDRLDVGTITEIEGQLLFKLVSDENLSRQELDDFLLQAEALAAQWQNQA
;
A
#
# COMPACT_ATOMS: atom_id res chain seq x y z
N MET A 1 -25.26 4.45 -17.07
CA MET A 1 -24.84 4.17 -16.94
C MET A 1 -24.03 4.03 -16.75
N LEU A 2 -24.18 4.12 -16.66
CA LEU A 2 -23.48 3.84 -16.37
C LEU A 2 -22.47 3.59 -16.33
N GLY A 3 -22.46 3.72 -16.30
CA GLY A 3 -21.62 3.30 -16.32
C GLY A 3 -20.89 3.14 -16.22
N ARG A 4 -21.11 3.21 -16.22
CA ARG A 4 -20.40 2.92 -16.04
C ARG A 4 -19.59 2.43 -15.84
N THR A 5 -20.34 2.37 -15.97
CA THR A 5 -19.65 1.68 -15.77
C THR A 5 -18.58 1.69 -15.23
N ALA A 6 -18.25 2.00 -14.93
CA ALA A 6 -16.87 2.16 -14.65
C ALA A 6 -16.60 2.03 -13.18
N ALA A 7 -17.02 0.93 -12.63
CA ALA A 7 -16.66 0.56 -11.27
C ALA A 7 -15.15 0.33 -11.24
N VAL A 8 -14.44 1.09 -10.42
CA VAL A 8 -13.02 0.91 -10.22
C VAL A 8 -12.80 -0.38 -9.43
N ARG A 9 -11.86 -1.21 -9.86
CA ARG A 9 -11.58 -2.46 -9.19
C ARG A 9 -11.07 -2.20 -7.77
N PRO A 10 -11.58 -2.92 -6.75
CA PRO A 10 -11.11 -2.74 -5.38
C PRO A 10 -9.60 -2.93 -5.22
N ALA A 11 -9.01 -3.88 -5.93
CA ALA A 11 -7.56 -4.10 -5.87
C ALA A 11 -6.79 -2.87 -6.35
N ALA A 12 -7.28 -2.18 -7.38
CA ALA A 12 -6.64 -0.96 -7.88
C ALA A 12 -6.72 0.15 -6.84
N ILE A 13 -7.86 0.30 -6.17
CA ILE A 13 -8.03 1.30 -5.13
C ILE A 13 -7.05 1.03 -3.98
N ILE A 14 -6.93 -0.22 -3.56
CA ILE A 14 -5.99 -0.60 -2.49
C ILE A 14 -4.56 -0.25 -2.91
N GLY A 15 -4.18 -0.56 -4.13
CA GLY A 15 -2.84 -0.27 -4.63
C GLY A 15 -2.52 1.22 -4.62
N PHE A 16 -3.45 2.06 -5.09
CA PHE A 16 -3.24 3.50 -5.10
C PHE A 16 -3.29 4.10 -3.71
N ALA A 17 -4.18 3.61 -2.83
CA ALA A 17 -4.24 4.03 -1.44
C ALA A 17 -2.94 3.67 -0.73
N PHE A 18 -2.42 2.47 -0.97
CA PHE A 18 -1.15 2.04 -0.41
C PHE A 18 -0.02 2.95 -0.87
N ASN A 19 0.05 3.26 -2.16
CA ASN A 19 1.06 4.16 -2.70
C ASN A 19 1.01 5.53 -2.01
N LEU A 20 -0.18 6.12 -1.92
CA LEU A 20 -0.35 7.42 -1.26
C LEU A 20 0.10 7.37 0.19
N ALA A 21 -0.30 6.34 0.93
CA ALA A 21 0.02 6.23 2.35
C ALA A 21 1.52 6.03 2.56
N VAL A 22 2.16 5.21 1.72
CA VAL A 22 3.61 4.99 1.79
C VAL A 22 4.36 6.29 1.50
N GLN A 23 3.94 7.05 0.48
CA GLN A 23 4.59 8.31 0.15
C GLN A 23 4.44 9.32 1.28
N ARG A 24 3.28 9.36 1.94
CA ARG A 24 3.06 10.26 3.07
C ARG A 24 3.95 9.90 4.26
N ARG A 25 4.15 8.61 4.51
CA ARG A 25 4.89 8.15 5.69
C ARG A 25 6.41 8.16 5.46
N PHE A 26 6.87 7.79 4.27
CA PHE A 26 8.29 7.57 4.00
C PHE A 26 8.85 8.45 2.89
N GLY A 27 8.01 9.17 2.15
CA GLY A 27 8.45 9.83 0.92
C GLY A 27 9.52 10.90 1.12
N GLN A 28 9.54 11.55 2.28
CA GLN A 28 10.51 12.62 2.55
C GLN A 28 11.80 12.11 3.18
N ASN A 29 11.77 10.91 3.75
CA ASN A 29 12.94 10.34 4.40
C ASN A 29 12.95 8.83 4.17
N LYS A 30 13.46 8.44 3.03
CA LYS A 30 13.48 7.04 2.60
C LYS A 30 14.61 6.31 3.31
N ASP A 31 14.29 5.72 4.45
CA ASP A 31 15.24 5.03 5.30
C ASP A 31 14.85 3.57 5.43
N LEU A 32 15.72 2.68 4.97
CA LEU A 32 15.45 1.23 5.01
C LEU A 32 15.24 0.74 6.44
N ASP A 33 16.03 1.24 7.39
CA ASP A 33 15.87 0.84 8.79
C ASP A 33 14.49 1.21 9.34
N ASP A 34 13.97 2.38 8.96
CA ASP A 34 12.64 2.82 9.35
C ASP A 34 11.57 1.92 8.73
N ILE A 35 11.76 1.52 7.48
CA ILE A 35 10.84 0.60 6.79
C ILE A 35 10.82 -0.75 7.50
N ILE A 36 11.99 -1.29 7.82
CA ILE A 36 12.11 -2.58 8.51
C ILE A 36 11.40 -2.51 9.85
N ARG A 37 11.61 -1.43 10.60
CA ARG A 37 10.97 -1.23 11.89
C ARG A 37 9.46 -1.13 11.75
N PHE A 38 8.99 -0.40 10.75
CA PHE A 38 7.56 -0.27 10.48
C PHE A 38 6.90 -1.62 10.19
N VAL A 39 7.55 -2.45 9.37
CA VAL A 39 7.03 -3.79 9.05
C VAL A 39 6.98 -4.65 10.31
N ALA A 40 8.01 -4.59 11.15
CA ALA A 40 8.03 -5.34 12.40
C ALA A 40 6.90 -4.90 13.33
N GLU A 41 6.66 -3.59 13.44
CA GLU A 41 5.55 -3.05 14.23
C GLU A 41 4.21 -3.49 13.69
N THR A 42 4.08 -3.51 12.36
CA THR A 42 2.84 -3.96 11.72
C THR A 42 2.55 -5.41 12.03
N ARG A 43 3.56 -6.27 12.01
CA ARG A 43 3.39 -7.68 12.33
C ARG A 43 2.89 -7.86 13.75
N THR A 44 3.39 -7.09 14.70
CA THR A 44 2.91 -7.10 16.08
C THR A 44 1.48 -6.59 16.18
N PHE A 45 1.18 -5.51 15.46
CA PHE A 45 -0.13 -4.88 15.45
C PHE A 45 -1.21 -5.82 14.90
N LEU A 46 -0.87 -6.62 13.89
CA LEU A 46 -1.82 -7.51 13.24
C LEU A 46 -2.02 -8.84 13.96
N SER A 47 -1.37 -9.08 15.04
CA SER A 47 -1.37 -10.33 15.82
C SER A 47 -2.50 -11.33 15.49
N GLU A 48 -2.47 -12.53 16.08
CA GLU A 48 -3.53 -13.54 16.00
C GLU A 48 -3.77 -14.10 14.60
N GLY A 49 -2.77 -14.83 14.09
CA GLY A 49 -2.94 -15.62 12.89
C GLY A 49 -2.84 -14.86 11.59
N ARG A 50 -2.63 -13.57 11.66
CA ARG A 50 -2.32 -12.80 10.48
C ARG A 50 -0.83 -12.91 10.21
N ASP A 51 -0.52 -13.43 9.05
CA ASP A 51 0.87 -13.68 8.68
C ASP A 51 1.30 -12.65 7.64
N LEU A 52 2.02 -11.63 8.10
CA LEU A 52 2.60 -10.63 7.20
C LEU A 52 4.05 -11.01 6.94
N PRO A 53 4.40 -11.47 5.73
CA PRO A 53 5.78 -11.83 5.42
C PRO A 53 6.66 -10.60 5.36
N ALA A 54 7.65 -10.55 6.25
CA ALA A 54 8.47 -9.35 6.45
C ALA A 54 9.23 -8.93 5.20
N LYS A 55 9.90 -9.88 4.56
CA LYS A 55 10.74 -9.58 3.39
C LYS A 55 9.90 -9.02 2.25
N GLU A 56 8.77 -9.65 1.98
CA GLU A 56 7.88 -9.26 0.90
C GLU A 56 7.24 -7.89 1.19
N ALA A 57 6.84 -7.65 2.43
CA ALA A 57 6.27 -6.37 2.82
C ALA A 57 7.29 -5.24 2.67
N GLU A 58 8.52 -5.46 3.13
CA GLU A 58 9.61 -4.49 2.98
C GLU A 58 9.88 -4.20 1.51
N ALA A 59 9.91 -5.25 0.69
CA ALA A 59 10.17 -5.10 -0.74
C ALA A 59 9.08 -4.28 -1.43
N LEU A 60 7.82 -4.50 -1.08
CA LEU A 60 6.72 -3.72 -1.66
C LEU A 60 6.80 -2.25 -1.30
N ILE A 61 7.15 -1.93 -0.07
CA ILE A 61 7.33 -0.54 0.35
C ILE A 61 8.51 0.08 -0.41
N CYS A 62 9.64 -0.61 -0.47
CA CYS A 62 10.82 -0.11 -1.19
C CYS A 62 10.52 0.12 -2.66
N ALA A 63 9.81 -0.81 -3.31
CA ALA A 63 9.45 -0.66 -4.72
C ALA A 63 8.55 0.55 -4.93
N THR A 64 7.60 0.77 -4.02
CA THR A 64 6.70 1.92 -4.09
C THR A 64 7.46 3.24 -3.99
N LEU A 65 8.52 3.25 -3.17
CA LEU A 65 9.36 4.44 -2.98
C LEU A 65 10.46 4.56 -4.03
N ASP A 66 10.52 3.62 -4.96
CA ASP A 66 11.55 3.59 -5.99
C ASP A 66 12.96 3.55 -5.37
N MET A 67 13.10 2.77 -4.31
CA MET A 67 14.38 2.59 -3.65
C MET A 67 15.17 1.48 -4.31
N ASP A 68 16.40 1.77 -4.69
CA ASP A 68 17.28 0.80 -5.32
C ASP A 68 17.97 -0.02 -4.25
N SER A 69 17.35 -1.16 -3.90
CA SER A 69 17.85 -2.05 -2.87
C SER A 69 17.97 -3.47 -3.43
N PRO A 70 19.05 -4.18 -3.12
CA PRO A 70 19.26 -5.52 -3.66
C PRO A 70 18.10 -6.47 -3.32
N GLY A 71 17.65 -7.22 -4.31
CA GLY A 71 16.62 -8.24 -4.12
C GLY A 71 15.20 -7.76 -4.14
N VAL A 72 14.96 -6.44 -4.19
CA VAL A 72 13.60 -5.90 -4.19
C VAL A 72 12.83 -6.35 -5.42
N ALA A 73 13.38 -6.13 -6.60
CA ALA A 73 12.72 -6.47 -7.85
C ALA A 73 12.42 -7.97 -7.93
N GLU A 74 13.38 -8.81 -7.58
CA GLU A 74 13.20 -10.26 -7.62
C GLU A 74 12.12 -10.71 -6.64
N THR A 75 12.08 -10.12 -5.46
CA THR A 75 11.08 -10.47 -4.45
C THR A 75 9.68 -10.11 -4.94
N VAL A 76 9.52 -8.90 -5.47
CA VAL A 76 8.22 -8.43 -5.95
C VAL A 76 7.75 -9.26 -7.14
N ASP A 77 8.67 -9.57 -8.06
CA ASP A 77 8.33 -10.34 -9.26
C ASP A 77 7.82 -11.75 -8.98
N ARG A 78 8.16 -12.30 -7.81
CA ARG A 78 7.69 -13.63 -7.41
C ARG A 78 6.30 -13.63 -6.80
N LEU A 79 5.75 -12.46 -6.49
CA LEU A 79 4.46 -12.35 -5.84
C LEU A 79 3.34 -12.32 -6.88
N ASP A 80 2.28 -13.06 -6.62
CA ASP A 80 1.09 -12.94 -7.46
C ASP A 80 0.26 -11.74 -7.02
N VAL A 81 -0.67 -11.33 -7.88
CA VAL A 81 -1.50 -10.13 -7.64
C VAL A 81 -2.30 -10.25 -6.35
N GLY A 82 -2.85 -11.42 -6.08
CA GLY A 82 -3.64 -11.63 -4.86
C GLY A 82 -2.82 -11.44 -3.60
N THR A 83 -1.60 -12.00 -3.59
CA THR A 83 -0.71 -11.86 -2.45
C THR A 83 -0.27 -10.41 -2.27
N ILE A 84 0.07 -9.72 -3.37
CA ILE A 84 0.43 -8.30 -3.31
C ILE A 84 -0.70 -7.49 -2.69
N THR A 85 -1.93 -7.68 -3.17
CA THR A 85 -3.10 -6.94 -2.67
C THR A 85 -3.32 -7.19 -1.19
N GLU A 86 -3.15 -8.43 -0.74
CA GLU A 86 -3.32 -8.77 0.66
C GLU A 86 -2.28 -8.08 1.54
N ILE A 87 -1.01 -8.13 1.13
CA ILE A 87 0.06 -7.47 1.88
C ILE A 87 -0.16 -5.96 1.91
N GLU A 88 -0.50 -5.37 0.76
CA GLU A 88 -0.77 -3.94 0.66
C GLU A 88 -1.91 -3.53 1.58
N GLY A 89 -2.98 -4.33 1.62
CA GLY A 89 -4.12 -4.05 2.48
C GLY A 89 -3.75 -4.06 3.96
N GLN A 90 -2.94 -5.02 4.37
CA GLN A 90 -2.50 -5.11 5.76
C GLN A 90 -1.61 -3.93 6.15
N LEU A 91 -0.67 -3.57 5.28
CA LEU A 91 0.20 -2.41 5.52
C LEU A 91 -0.59 -1.11 5.50
N LEU A 92 -1.54 -0.99 4.57
CA LEU A 92 -2.39 0.19 4.45
C LEU A 92 -3.18 0.42 5.73
N PHE A 93 -3.75 -0.65 6.29
CA PHE A 93 -4.50 -0.56 7.53
C PHE A 93 -3.66 0.05 8.65
N LYS A 94 -2.42 -0.42 8.80
CA LYS A 94 -1.50 0.12 9.80
C LYS A 94 -1.12 1.57 9.51
N LEU A 95 -0.81 1.88 8.24
CA LEU A 95 -0.44 3.23 7.84
C LEU A 95 -1.55 4.22 8.15
N VAL A 96 -2.79 3.89 7.82
CA VAL A 96 -3.94 4.75 8.07
C VAL A 96 -4.20 4.87 9.57
N SER A 97 -4.08 3.76 10.32
CA SER A 97 -4.27 3.77 11.77
C SER A 97 -3.25 4.69 12.44
N ASP A 98 -2.00 4.66 11.99
CA ASP A 98 -0.94 5.48 12.57
C ASP A 98 -1.14 6.97 12.33
N GLU A 99 -1.79 7.35 11.22
CA GLU A 99 -2.05 8.76 10.93
C GLU A 99 -3.18 9.33 11.78
N ASN A 100 -4.00 8.47 12.36
CA ASN A 100 -5.12 8.89 13.20
C ASN A 100 -6.01 9.93 12.50
N LEU A 101 -6.37 9.63 11.26
CA LEU A 101 -7.16 10.55 10.44
C LEU A 101 -8.56 10.73 10.99
N SER A 102 -9.09 11.95 10.89
CA SER A 102 -10.51 12.19 11.13
C SER A 102 -11.32 11.49 10.03
N ARG A 103 -12.63 11.35 10.27
CA ARG A 103 -13.51 10.74 9.26
C ARG A 103 -13.45 11.50 7.94
N GLN A 104 -13.46 12.83 8.00
CA GLN A 104 -13.37 13.66 6.80
C GLN A 104 -12.06 13.45 6.08
N GLU A 105 -10.95 13.40 6.82
CA GLU A 105 -9.63 13.19 6.23
C GLU A 105 -9.53 11.81 5.60
N LEU A 106 -10.11 10.80 6.23
CA LEU A 106 -10.12 9.45 5.67
C LEU A 106 -10.95 9.40 4.38
N ASP A 107 -12.12 10.04 4.39
CA ASP A 107 -12.96 10.09 3.20
C ASP A 107 -12.23 10.78 2.04
N ASP A 108 -11.55 11.89 2.32
CA ASP A 108 -10.78 12.62 1.31
C ASP A 108 -9.62 11.76 0.77
N PHE A 109 -8.95 11.03 1.64
CA PHE A 109 -7.86 10.13 1.26
C PHE A 109 -8.37 9.04 0.32
N LEU A 110 -9.50 8.42 0.67
CA LEU A 110 -10.08 7.36 -0.15
C LEU A 110 -10.58 7.88 -1.50
N LEU A 111 -11.16 9.07 -1.51
CA LEU A 111 -11.58 9.71 -2.77
C LEU A 111 -10.39 9.97 -3.68
N GLN A 112 -9.28 10.41 -3.11
CA GLN A 112 -8.05 10.64 -3.88
C GLN A 112 -7.54 9.32 -4.48
N ALA A 113 -7.54 8.24 -3.70
CA ALA A 113 -7.12 6.93 -4.18
C ALA A 113 -8.02 6.43 -5.30
N GLU A 114 -9.34 6.60 -5.15
CA GLU A 114 -10.31 6.21 -6.18
C GLU A 114 -10.10 7.01 -7.46
N ALA A 115 -9.84 8.31 -7.35
CA ALA A 115 -9.62 9.17 -8.50
C ALA A 115 -8.38 8.74 -9.27
N LEU A 116 -7.30 8.40 -8.56
CA LEU A 116 -6.07 7.93 -9.19
C LEU A 116 -6.27 6.58 -9.87
N ALA A 117 -7.00 5.68 -9.22
CA ALA A 117 -7.30 4.37 -9.79
C ALA A 117 -8.14 4.50 -11.05
N ALA A 118 -9.15 5.38 -11.03
CA ALA A 118 -9.99 5.62 -12.19
C ALA A 118 -9.20 6.22 -13.35
N GLN A 119 -8.31 7.16 -13.05
CA GLN A 119 -7.46 7.78 -14.06
C GLN A 119 -6.54 6.75 -14.71
N TRP A 120 -5.93 5.91 -13.90
CA TRP A 120 -5.06 4.84 -14.41
C TRP A 120 -5.84 3.87 -15.28
N GLN A 121 -7.03 3.47 -14.85
CA GLN A 121 -7.87 2.54 -15.58
C GLN A 121 -8.29 3.11 -16.93
N ASN A 122 -8.56 4.41 -17.00
CA ASN A 122 -8.96 5.06 -18.24
C ASN A 122 -7.81 5.23 -19.24
N GLN A 123 -6.57 5.17 -18.76
CA GLN A 123 -5.39 5.25 -19.61
C GLN A 123 -5.00 3.90 -20.23
N ALA A 124 -5.55 2.83 -19.72
CA ALA A 124 -5.20 1.47 -20.17
C ALA A 124 -5.86 1.07 -21.50
#